data_ba9e48b1c915a101c895398bbef99abf
#
_entry.id   ba9e48b1c915a101c895398bbef99abf
#
_cell.length_a   1.000
_cell.length_b   1.000
_cell.length_c   1.000
_cell.angle_alpha   90.00
_cell.angle_beta   90.00
_cell.angle_gamma   90.00
#
_symmetry.space_group_name_H-M   'P 1'
#
loop_
_entity.id
_entity.type
_entity.pdbx_description
1 polymer ?
#
loop_
_entity_poly.entity_id
_entity_poly.type
_entity_poly.pdbx_seq_one_letter_code
_entity_poly.pdbx_strand_id
1 'polypeptide(L)'
;MKVLIVDDEAMIRSVLKEYVQFEGGTAYEAADGMEAVKMCRENDFDIILMDIMMPRLDGFSAVKEIKKIKNIPVIMLSARGEEYDKLFGFEIGADDYVTKPFSPKEVMARIHAVLKRRNGEENNKDIISFEGLTVDMVGRNVFVDGEKAELTPKEYEILFYFVKNKGVALTREKLLTDVWGFDFYGDDRTVDQHIKMLRSNLKQ
;
A
#
# COMPACT_ATOMS: atom_id res chain seq x y z
N MET A 1 8.84 -8.91 -16.43
CA MET A 1 8.70 -8.67 -14.97
C MET A 1 9.32 -9.83 -14.21
N LYS A 2 10.29 -9.55 -13.31
CA LYS A 2 10.93 -10.54 -12.43
C LYS A 2 10.43 -10.35 -11.01
N VAL A 3 9.71 -11.32 -10.46
CA VAL A 3 9.10 -11.28 -9.13
C VAL A 3 9.81 -12.26 -8.21
N LEU A 4 10.28 -11.79 -7.05
CA LEU A 4 10.74 -12.66 -5.97
C LEU A 4 9.59 -12.91 -5.00
N ILE A 5 9.22 -14.16 -4.79
CA ILE A 5 8.14 -14.60 -3.89
C ILE A 5 8.80 -15.23 -2.68
N VAL A 6 8.59 -14.64 -1.51
CA VAL A 6 9.19 -15.06 -0.24
C VAL A 6 8.08 -15.40 0.74
N ASP A 7 7.95 -16.69 1.05
CA ASP A 7 6.93 -17.23 1.95
C ASP A 7 7.42 -18.60 2.40
N ASP A 8 7.25 -19.01 3.65
CA ASP A 8 7.65 -20.32 4.11
C ASP A 8 6.71 -21.45 3.63
N GLU A 9 5.44 -21.08 3.29
CA GLU A 9 4.45 -21.99 2.75
C GLU A 9 4.67 -22.25 1.25
N ALA A 10 5.17 -23.44 0.89
CA ALA A 10 5.42 -23.83 -0.51
C ALA A 10 4.18 -23.74 -1.41
N MET A 11 2.99 -23.97 -0.84
CA MET A 11 1.72 -23.88 -1.59
C MET A 11 1.46 -22.42 -2.03
N ILE A 12 1.67 -21.45 -1.15
CA ILE A 12 1.49 -20.03 -1.46
C ILE A 12 2.47 -19.62 -2.56
N ARG A 13 3.75 -20.00 -2.43
CA ARG A 13 4.75 -19.70 -3.46
C ARG A 13 4.37 -20.29 -4.82
N SER A 14 3.92 -21.55 -4.85
CA SER A 14 3.51 -22.22 -6.09
C SER A 14 2.36 -21.52 -6.77
N VAL A 15 1.30 -21.16 -6.03
CA VAL A 15 0.12 -20.49 -6.57
C VAL A 15 0.50 -19.10 -7.12
N LEU A 16 1.25 -18.31 -6.37
CA LEU A 16 1.66 -16.98 -6.84
C LEU A 16 2.58 -17.07 -8.07
N LYS A 17 3.48 -18.07 -8.10
CA LYS A 17 4.35 -18.34 -9.25
C LYS A 17 3.55 -18.63 -10.52
N GLU A 18 2.53 -19.48 -10.44
CA GLU A 18 1.66 -19.79 -11.58
C GLU A 18 1.00 -18.52 -12.14
N TYR A 19 0.48 -17.65 -11.27
CA TYR A 19 -0.14 -16.39 -11.70
C TYR A 19 0.86 -15.42 -12.34
N VAL A 20 2.06 -15.27 -11.76
CA VAL A 20 3.12 -14.45 -12.34
C VAL A 20 3.52 -14.95 -13.72
N GLN A 21 3.66 -16.29 -13.88
CA GLN A 21 3.99 -16.90 -15.17
C GLN A 21 2.88 -16.79 -16.18
N PHE A 22 1.62 -16.92 -15.75
CA PHE A 22 0.45 -16.76 -16.61
C PHE A 22 0.40 -15.34 -17.23
N GLU A 23 0.84 -14.32 -16.49
CA GLU A 23 0.94 -12.95 -16.98
C GLU A 23 2.27 -12.65 -17.71
N GLY A 24 3.04 -13.67 -18.06
CA GLY A 24 4.29 -13.53 -18.82
C GLY A 24 5.49 -13.06 -18.00
N GLY A 25 5.39 -13.06 -16.66
CA GLY A 25 6.47 -12.75 -15.76
C GLY A 25 7.38 -13.96 -15.47
N THR A 26 8.52 -13.70 -14.82
CA THR A 26 9.41 -14.73 -14.28
C THR A 26 9.36 -14.66 -12.76
N ALA A 27 8.99 -15.77 -12.11
CA ALA A 27 8.94 -15.87 -10.67
C ALA A 27 10.15 -16.63 -10.12
N TYR A 28 10.68 -16.12 -9.04
CA TYR A 28 11.73 -16.71 -8.21
C TYR A 28 11.17 -16.95 -6.82
N GLU A 29 11.61 -17.98 -6.15
CA GLU A 29 11.09 -18.41 -4.85
C GLU A 29 12.20 -18.40 -3.80
N ALA A 30 11.86 -17.94 -2.59
CA ALA A 30 12.66 -18.06 -1.38
C ALA A 30 11.77 -18.57 -0.24
N ALA A 31 12.29 -19.45 0.60
CA ALA A 31 11.54 -20.05 1.70
C ALA A 31 11.67 -19.26 3.03
N ASP A 32 12.51 -18.23 3.07
CA ASP A 32 12.69 -17.35 4.23
C ASP A 32 13.44 -16.06 3.84
N GLY A 33 13.52 -15.15 4.82
CA GLY A 33 14.17 -13.85 4.63
C GLY A 33 15.68 -13.92 4.37
N MET A 34 16.40 -14.93 4.90
CA MET A 34 17.84 -15.07 4.66
C MET A 34 18.13 -15.44 3.20
N GLU A 35 17.35 -16.36 2.65
CA GLU A 35 17.43 -16.74 1.25
C GLU A 35 17.09 -15.55 0.35
N ALA A 36 16.02 -14.81 0.69
CA ALA A 36 15.61 -13.61 -0.03
C ALA A 36 16.71 -12.55 -0.09
N VAL A 37 17.35 -12.23 1.05
CA VAL A 37 18.47 -11.27 1.12
C VAL A 37 19.65 -11.74 0.23
N LYS A 38 19.99 -13.03 0.30
CA LYS A 38 21.04 -13.60 -0.55
C LYS A 38 20.71 -13.44 -2.03
N MET A 39 19.49 -13.83 -2.43
CA MET A 39 19.06 -13.73 -3.82
C MET A 39 19.06 -12.29 -4.34
N CYS A 40 18.66 -11.32 -3.50
CA CYS A 40 18.70 -9.90 -3.85
C CYS A 40 20.11 -9.33 -4.00
N ARG A 41 21.12 -9.93 -3.38
CA ARG A 41 22.54 -9.55 -3.62
C ARG A 41 23.02 -10.00 -4.98
N GLU A 42 22.60 -11.19 -5.40
CA GLU A 42 23.09 -11.87 -6.60
C GLU A 42 22.28 -11.54 -7.85
N ASN A 43 21.01 -11.13 -7.70
CA ASN A 43 20.07 -10.92 -8.81
C ASN A 43 19.33 -9.58 -8.68
N ASP A 44 18.77 -9.12 -9.81
CA ASP A 44 17.86 -7.97 -9.85
C ASP A 44 16.42 -8.44 -10.03
N PHE A 45 15.55 -7.92 -9.17
CA PHE A 45 14.11 -8.15 -9.20
C PHE A 45 13.37 -6.84 -9.41
N ASP A 46 12.25 -6.90 -10.13
CA ASP A 46 11.38 -5.75 -10.33
C ASP A 46 10.53 -5.48 -9.09
N ILE A 47 10.14 -6.54 -8.36
CA ILE A 47 9.33 -6.46 -7.15
C ILE A 47 9.50 -7.71 -6.29
N ILE A 48 9.28 -7.56 -4.98
CA ILE A 48 9.30 -8.64 -3.99
C ILE A 48 7.92 -8.76 -3.34
N LEU A 49 7.40 -9.98 -3.26
CA LEU A 49 6.31 -10.36 -2.37
C LEU A 49 6.94 -10.99 -1.13
N MET A 50 6.71 -10.42 0.05
CA MET A 50 7.40 -10.80 1.28
C MET A 50 6.41 -11.16 2.38
N ASP A 51 6.38 -12.42 2.78
CA ASP A 51 5.65 -12.80 3.99
C ASP A 51 6.31 -12.21 5.25
N ILE A 52 5.50 -11.83 6.22
CA ILE A 52 5.99 -11.25 7.48
C ILE A 52 6.51 -12.36 8.40
N MET A 53 5.72 -13.41 8.58
CA MET A 53 5.94 -14.44 9.60
C MET A 53 6.67 -15.65 9.01
N MET A 54 8.00 -15.59 9.00
CA MET A 54 8.83 -16.68 8.48
C MET A 54 9.91 -17.10 9.49
N PRO A 55 10.35 -18.37 9.45
CA PRO A 55 11.46 -18.84 10.27
C PRO A 55 12.80 -18.19 9.85
N ARG A 56 13.79 -18.25 10.72
CA ARG A 56 15.16 -17.75 10.54
C ARG A 56 15.27 -16.24 10.50
N LEU A 57 14.76 -15.60 9.48
CA LEU A 57 14.71 -14.15 9.34
C LEU A 57 13.30 -13.74 8.90
N ASP A 58 12.61 -12.98 9.75
CA ASP A 58 11.28 -12.47 9.46
C ASP A 58 11.27 -11.46 8.30
N GLY A 59 10.07 -11.21 7.74
CA GLY A 59 9.93 -10.38 6.56
C GLY A 59 10.34 -8.92 6.78
N PHE A 60 10.07 -8.36 7.95
CA PHE A 60 10.46 -6.97 8.25
C PHE A 60 11.97 -6.81 8.30
N SER A 61 12.64 -7.71 9.00
CA SER A 61 14.10 -7.74 9.07
C SER A 61 14.73 -7.96 7.71
N ALA A 62 14.15 -8.86 6.89
CA ALA A 62 14.61 -9.12 5.53
C ALA A 62 14.49 -7.87 4.64
N VAL A 63 13.33 -7.18 4.67
CA VAL A 63 13.13 -5.94 3.90
C VAL A 63 14.14 -4.87 4.30
N LYS A 64 14.36 -4.67 5.60
CA LYS A 64 15.34 -3.71 6.10
C LYS A 64 16.75 -4.00 5.56
N GLU A 65 17.17 -5.27 5.52
CA GLU A 65 18.47 -5.65 4.95
C GLU A 65 18.50 -5.48 3.42
N ILE A 66 17.42 -5.85 2.72
CA ILE A 66 17.33 -5.69 1.26
C ILE A 66 17.39 -4.21 0.87
N LYS A 67 16.65 -3.33 1.57
CA LYS A 67 16.63 -1.89 1.28
C LYS A 67 17.99 -1.20 1.49
N LYS A 68 18.89 -1.77 2.31
CA LYS A 68 20.30 -1.30 2.41
C LYS A 68 21.13 -1.63 1.18
N ILE A 69 20.77 -2.68 0.44
CA ILE A 69 21.53 -3.19 -0.69
C ILE A 69 20.98 -2.62 -2.01
N LYS A 70 19.66 -2.72 -2.17
CA LYS A 70 18.94 -2.32 -3.39
C LYS A 70 17.57 -1.74 -3.04
N ASN A 71 17.19 -0.69 -3.75
CA ASN A 71 15.85 -0.11 -3.62
C ASN A 71 14.83 -0.86 -4.50
N ILE A 72 14.53 -2.12 -4.15
CA ILE A 72 13.52 -2.94 -4.82
C ILE A 72 12.15 -2.70 -4.15
N PRO A 73 11.05 -2.51 -4.90
CA PRO A 73 9.73 -2.39 -4.31
C PRO A 73 9.29 -3.69 -3.62
N VAL A 74 8.58 -3.56 -2.51
CA VAL A 74 8.15 -4.69 -1.67
C VAL A 74 6.67 -4.57 -1.35
N ILE A 75 5.93 -5.64 -1.61
CA ILE A 75 4.56 -5.84 -1.10
C ILE A 75 4.66 -6.85 0.05
N MET A 76 4.20 -6.44 1.24
CA MET A 76 4.16 -7.35 2.40
C MET A 76 2.90 -8.21 2.36
N LEU A 77 3.05 -9.49 2.67
CA LEU A 77 1.94 -10.42 2.88
C LEU A 77 1.78 -10.63 4.38
N SER A 78 0.63 -10.25 4.96
CA SER A 78 0.41 -10.27 6.41
C SER A 78 -0.76 -11.16 6.81
N ALA A 79 -0.73 -11.75 7.99
CA ALA A 79 -1.89 -12.40 8.58
C ALA A 79 -2.97 -11.38 8.96
N ARG A 80 -4.23 -11.82 8.99
CA ARG A 80 -5.37 -10.95 9.32
C ARG A 80 -5.34 -10.57 10.81
N GLY A 81 -5.31 -9.27 11.13
CA GLY A 81 -5.54 -8.77 12.49
C GLY A 81 -4.45 -7.89 13.09
N GLU A 82 -3.33 -7.72 12.43
CA GLU A 82 -2.22 -6.93 12.96
C GLU A 82 -2.16 -5.56 12.27
N GLU A 83 -2.98 -4.63 12.76
CA GLU A 83 -2.94 -3.21 12.33
C GLU A 83 -1.56 -2.57 12.57
N TYR A 84 -0.84 -3.05 13.58
CA TYR A 84 0.55 -2.67 13.90
C TYR A 84 1.52 -3.03 12.78
N ASP A 85 1.33 -4.15 12.09
CA ASP A 85 2.21 -4.58 11.01
C ASP A 85 2.19 -3.63 9.82
N LYS A 86 1.03 -3.01 9.55
CA LYS A 86 0.89 -2.06 8.45
C LYS A 86 1.64 -0.76 8.72
N LEU A 87 1.55 -0.23 9.94
CA LEU A 87 2.24 1.01 10.34
C LEU A 87 3.75 0.79 10.36
N PHE A 88 4.21 -0.30 10.98
CA PHE A 88 5.62 -0.63 11.08
C PHE A 88 6.27 -0.89 9.72
N GLY A 89 5.55 -1.53 8.83
CA GLY A 89 6.10 -1.84 7.51
C GLY A 89 6.21 -0.65 6.57
N PHE A 90 5.36 0.36 6.68
CA PHE A 90 5.56 1.62 5.95
C PHE A 90 6.80 2.36 6.44
N GLU A 91 7.10 2.32 7.75
CA GLU A 91 8.33 2.90 8.32
C GLU A 91 9.60 2.22 7.79
N ILE A 92 9.57 0.91 7.49
CA ILE A 92 10.72 0.18 6.94
C ILE A 92 10.81 0.25 5.41
N GLY A 93 9.88 0.93 4.74
CA GLY A 93 9.90 1.18 3.30
C GLY A 93 9.21 0.12 2.45
N ALA A 94 8.19 -0.56 2.97
CA ALA A 94 7.27 -1.36 2.15
C ALA A 94 6.41 -0.45 1.27
N ASP A 95 6.14 -0.88 0.04
CA ASP A 95 5.42 -0.11 -0.97
C ASP A 95 3.91 -0.40 -0.97
N ASP A 96 3.49 -1.58 -0.49
CA ASP A 96 2.07 -1.96 -0.30
C ASP A 96 1.94 -3.17 0.66
N TYR A 97 0.69 -3.49 1.03
CA TYR A 97 0.31 -4.58 1.93
C TYR A 97 -0.87 -5.39 1.39
N VAL A 98 -0.80 -6.71 1.59
CA VAL A 98 -1.90 -7.64 1.30
C VAL A 98 -2.13 -8.53 2.52
N THR A 99 -3.37 -8.63 2.97
CA THR A 99 -3.74 -9.47 4.11
C THR A 99 -4.13 -10.87 3.67
N LYS A 100 -3.57 -11.89 4.32
CA LYS A 100 -3.99 -13.29 4.15
C LYS A 100 -5.34 -13.55 4.86
N PRO A 101 -6.30 -14.28 4.26
CA PRO A 101 -6.23 -14.90 2.94
C PRO A 101 -6.48 -13.88 1.82
N PHE A 102 -5.73 -13.98 0.74
CA PHE A 102 -5.82 -13.10 -0.43
C PHE A 102 -6.19 -13.86 -1.70
N SER A 103 -6.72 -13.14 -2.66
CA SER A 103 -6.86 -13.65 -4.02
C SER A 103 -5.55 -13.43 -4.80
N PRO A 104 -4.99 -14.42 -5.51
CA PRO A 104 -3.83 -14.23 -6.38
C PRO A 104 -4.03 -13.09 -7.39
N LYS A 105 -5.24 -12.90 -7.90
CA LYS A 105 -5.59 -11.77 -8.78
C LYS A 105 -5.44 -10.41 -8.10
N GLU A 106 -5.75 -10.32 -6.81
CA GLU A 106 -5.54 -9.11 -6.02
C GLU A 106 -4.05 -8.79 -5.93
N VAL A 107 -3.22 -9.80 -5.61
CA VAL A 107 -1.78 -9.64 -5.53
C VAL A 107 -1.20 -9.15 -6.85
N MET A 108 -1.62 -9.74 -7.99
CA MET A 108 -1.19 -9.32 -9.32
C MET A 108 -1.59 -7.87 -9.64
N ALA A 109 -2.82 -7.48 -9.32
CA ALA A 109 -3.27 -6.10 -9.51
C ALA A 109 -2.42 -5.09 -8.69
N ARG A 110 -2.02 -5.44 -7.48
CA ARG A 110 -1.15 -4.62 -6.63
C ARG A 110 0.28 -4.56 -7.15
N ILE A 111 0.83 -5.68 -7.65
CA ILE A 111 2.13 -5.70 -8.33
C ILE A 111 2.16 -4.68 -9.47
N HIS A 112 1.16 -4.72 -10.35
CA HIS A 112 1.07 -3.78 -11.47
C HIS A 112 0.95 -2.33 -11.00
N ALA A 113 0.16 -2.07 -9.97
CA ALA A 113 0.00 -0.73 -9.41
C ALA A 113 1.31 -0.18 -8.82
N VAL A 114 2.08 -1.02 -8.11
CA VAL A 114 3.39 -0.64 -7.54
C VAL A 114 4.42 -0.38 -8.62
N LEU A 115 4.53 -1.28 -9.61
CA LEU A 115 5.49 -1.14 -10.70
C LEU A 115 5.20 0.06 -11.61
N LYS A 116 3.92 0.31 -11.89
CA LYS A 116 3.49 1.47 -12.67
C LYS A 116 3.87 2.79 -12.02
N ARG A 117 3.66 2.90 -10.69
CA ARG A 117 4.10 4.08 -9.91
C ARG A 117 5.60 4.34 -10.08
N ARG A 118 6.40 3.28 -10.04
CA ARG A 118 7.87 3.39 -10.07
C ARG A 118 8.42 3.73 -11.44
N ASN A 119 7.79 3.27 -12.51
CA ASN A 119 8.24 3.53 -13.89
C ASN A 119 7.92 4.95 -14.39
N GLY A 120 7.35 5.81 -13.53
CA GLY A 120 6.96 7.18 -13.93
C GLY A 120 5.83 7.20 -14.96
N GLU A 121 5.20 6.04 -15.24
CA GLU A 121 3.95 5.97 -15.99
C GLU A 121 2.79 6.41 -15.08
N GLU A 122 2.97 7.59 -14.46
CA GLU A 122 1.89 8.28 -13.78
C GLU A 122 0.82 8.60 -14.82
N ASN A 123 -0.21 7.76 -14.85
CA ASN A 123 -1.46 8.21 -15.44
C ASN A 123 -1.90 9.44 -14.63
N ASN A 124 -2.02 10.57 -15.32
CA ASN A 124 -2.66 11.81 -14.84
C ASN A 124 -4.05 11.59 -14.20
N LYS A 125 -4.56 10.33 -14.21
CA LYS A 125 -5.85 9.93 -13.62
C LYS A 125 -5.80 9.69 -12.11
N ASP A 126 -4.62 9.36 -11.57
CA ASP A 126 -4.46 9.07 -10.14
C ASP A 126 -3.98 10.29 -9.35
N ILE A 127 -3.47 11.31 -10.04
CA ILE A 127 -3.18 12.64 -9.49
C ILE A 127 -4.32 13.57 -9.89
N ILE A 128 -5.06 14.02 -8.90
CA ILE A 128 -6.16 14.96 -9.11
C ILE A 128 -5.73 16.32 -8.61
N SER A 129 -5.66 17.27 -9.52
CA SER A 129 -5.27 18.65 -9.21
C SER A 129 -6.47 19.59 -9.23
N PHE A 130 -6.52 20.44 -8.23
CA PHE A 130 -7.40 21.57 -8.10
C PHE A 130 -6.54 22.84 -8.00
N GLU A 131 -7.14 24.00 -8.00
CA GLU A 131 -6.41 25.23 -7.73
C GLU A 131 -5.81 25.20 -6.32
N GLY A 132 -4.47 25.20 -6.23
CA GLY A 132 -3.73 25.13 -4.96
C GLY A 132 -3.69 23.74 -4.27
N LEU A 133 -4.37 22.71 -4.79
CA LEU A 133 -4.41 21.38 -4.14
C LEU A 133 -4.11 20.27 -5.14
N THR A 134 -3.12 19.43 -4.85
CA THR A 134 -2.81 18.23 -5.62
C THR A 134 -2.95 17.01 -4.72
N VAL A 135 -3.75 16.04 -5.16
CA VAL A 135 -4.03 14.80 -4.41
C VAL A 135 -3.54 13.61 -5.23
N ASP A 136 -2.50 12.94 -4.76
CA ASP A 136 -2.04 11.66 -5.28
C ASP A 136 -2.81 10.54 -4.57
N MET A 137 -3.81 10.01 -5.27
CA MET A 137 -4.73 8.99 -4.74
C MET A 137 -4.04 7.67 -4.46
N VAL A 138 -2.96 7.38 -5.16
CA VAL A 138 -2.23 6.11 -5.09
C VAL A 138 -1.06 6.20 -4.13
N GLY A 139 -0.24 7.25 -4.23
CA GLY A 139 0.86 7.51 -3.30
C GLY A 139 0.41 8.02 -1.93
N ARG A 140 -0.91 8.29 -1.77
CA ARG A 140 -1.49 8.87 -0.56
C ARG A 140 -0.77 10.15 -0.11
N ASN A 141 -0.37 10.98 -1.08
CA ASN A 141 0.24 12.26 -0.81
C ASN A 141 -0.73 13.40 -1.16
N VAL A 142 -0.67 14.44 -0.38
CA VAL A 142 -1.43 15.66 -0.62
C VAL A 142 -0.47 16.83 -0.59
N PHE A 143 -0.58 17.72 -1.58
CA PHE A 143 0.22 18.92 -1.67
C PHE A 143 -0.70 20.13 -1.74
N VAL A 144 -0.42 21.15 -0.92
CA VAL A 144 -1.08 22.44 -0.91
C VAL A 144 -0.08 23.50 -1.39
N ASP A 145 -0.39 24.18 -2.47
CA ASP A 145 0.51 25.16 -3.11
C ASP A 145 1.93 24.62 -3.39
N GLY A 146 2.02 23.31 -3.66
CA GLY A 146 3.27 22.60 -3.94
C GLY A 146 4.00 22.07 -2.70
N GLU A 147 3.57 22.39 -1.50
CA GLU A 147 4.12 21.86 -0.26
C GLU A 147 3.33 20.66 0.23
N LYS A 148 4.04 19.65 0.75
CA LYS A 148 3.41 18.43 1.25
C LYS A 148 2.64 18.70 2.54
N ALA A 149 1.33 18.44 2.51
CA ALA A 149 0.48 18.54 3.69
C ALA A 149 0.61 17.28 4.57
N GLU A 150 0.77 17.46 5.88
CA GLU A 150 0.75 16.38 6.85
C GLU A 150 -0.69 16.17 7.34
N LEU A 151 -1.31 15.08 6.89
CA LEU A 151 -2.67 14.70 7.28
C LEU A 151 -2.64 13.42 8.11
N THR A 152 -3.55 13.31 9.06
CA THR A 152 -3.77 12.04 9.76
C THR A 152 -4.39 10.99 8.81
N PRO A 153 -4.28 9.69 9.11
CA PRO A 153 -4.88 8.65 8.27
C PRO A 153 -6.37 8.87 7.99
N LYS A 154 -7.12 9.33 8.98
CA LYS A 154 -8.56 9.58 8.82
C LYS A 154 -8.85 10.82 7.97
N GLU A 155 -8.04 11.86 8.05
CA GLU A 155 -8.13 13.03 7.19
C GLU A 155 -7.85 12.69 5.72
N TYR A 156 -6.87 11.81 5.44
CA TYR A 156 -6.63 11.26 4.10
C TYR A 156 -7.86 10.52 3.58
N GLU A 157 -8.46 9.63 4.38
CA GLU A 157 -9.63 8.85 3.98
C GLU A 157 -10.81 9.77 3.61
N ILE A 158 -11.06 10.80 4.41
CA ILE A 158 -12.12 11.78 4.16
C ILE A 158 -11.83 12.57 2.87
N LEU A 159 -10.61 13.08 2.71
CA LEU A 159 -10.24 13.84 1.52
C LEU A 159 -10.37 13.00 0.26
N PHE A 160 -9.87 11.76 0.28
CA PHE A 160 -9.97 10.84 -0.85
C PHE A 160 -11.42 10.47 -1.16
N TYR A 161 -12.25 10.33 -0.14
CA TYR A 161 -13.69 10.11 -0.31
C TYR A 161 -14.35 11.30 -1.01
N PHE A 162 -14.04 12.54 -0.61
CA PHE A 162 -14.53 13.74 -1.29
C PHE A 162 -14.06 13.86 -2.73
N VAL A 163 -12.78 13.59 -2.98
CA VAL A 163 -12.21 13.66 -4.33
C VAL A 163 -12.89 12.66 -5.27
N LYS A 164 -13.13 11.42 -4.80
CA LYS A 164 -13.84 10.37 -5.55
C LYS A 164 -15.31 10.73 -5.82
N ASN A 165 -15.94 11.47 -4.94
CA ASN A 165 -17.35 11.87 -5.03
C ASN A 165 -17.52 13.34 -5.42
N LYS A 166 -16.58 13.91 -6.17
CA LYS A 166 -16.64 15.31 -6.63
C LYS A 166 -17.95 15.61 -7.33
N GLY A 167 -18.63 16.68 -6.91
CA GLY A 167 -19.91 17.11 -7.48
C GLY A 167 -21.13 16.39 -6.91
N VAL A 168 -20.94 15.48 -5.95
CA VAL A 168 -22.03 14.78 -5.26
C VAL A 168 -22.26 15.41 -3.88
N ALA A 169 -23.51 15.73 -3.54
CA ALA A 169 -23.87 16.14 -2.19
C ALA A 169 -23.84 14.92 -1.25
N LEU A 170 -23.03 15.00 -0.21
CA LEU A 170 -22.83 13.93 0.77
C LEU A 170 -23.46 14.31 2.11
N THR A 171 -24.24 13.39 2.70
CA THR A 171 -24.77 13.56 4.06
C THR A 171 -23.71 13.15 5.09
N ARG A 172 -23.84 13.66 6.33
CA ARG A 172 -22.96 13.25 7.45
C ARG A 172 -23.07 11.77 7.73
N GLU A 173 -24.27 11.23 7.75
CA GLU A 173 -24.57 9.81 7.96
C GLU A 173 -23.85 8.94 6.90
N LYS A 174 -23.93 9.33 5.62
CA LYS A 174 -23.25 8.61 4.55
C LYS A 174 -21.73 8.67 4.72
N LEU A 175 -21.18 9.82 5.08
CA LEU A 175 -19.75 9.99 5.34
C LEU A 175 -19.31 9.12 6.54
N LEU A 176 -20.09 9.10 7.61
CA LEU A 176 -19.83 8.29 8.80
C LEU A 176 -19.80 6.80 8.43
N THR A 177 -20.80 6.32 7.70
CA THR A 177 -20.89 4.93 7.29
C THR A 177 -19.76 4.52 6.36
N ASP A 178 -19.48 5.31 5.32
CA ASP A 178 -18.53 4.94 4.25
C ASP A 178 -17.06 5.11 4.67
N VAL A 179 -16.75 6.02 5.61
CA VAL A 179 -15.38 6.30 6.06
C VAL A 179 -15.04 5.63 7.39
N TRP A 180 -16.01 5.47 8.31
CA TRP A 180 -15.79 4.82 9.61
C TRP A 180 -16.33 3.40 9.67
N GLY A 181 -17.27 3.03 8.78
CA GLY A 181 -17.89 1.71 8.74
C GLY A 181 -19.21 1.65 9.53
N PHE A 182 -20.01 0.60 9.24
CA PHE A 182 -21.32 0.39 9.85
C PHE A 182 -21.28 0.14 11.36
N ASP A 183 -20.17 -0.39 11.88
CA ASP A 183 -20.02 -0.73 13.30
C ASP A 183 -19.45 0.44 14.14
N PHE A 184 -19.35 1.62 13.56
CA PHE A 184 -18.85 2.79 14.28
C PHE A 184 -19.96 3.45 15.09
N TYR A 185 -19.82 3.47 16.41
CA TYR A 185 -20.78 4.04 17.39
C TYR A 185 -20.58 5.54 17.67
N GLY A 186 -19.92 6.29 16.77
CA GLY A 186 -19.79 7.74 16.88
C GLY A 186 -21.00 8.50 16.37
N ASP A 187 -21.09 9.78 16.71
CA ASP A 187 -22.13 10.69 16.25
C ASP A 187 -21.65 11.57 15.08
N ASP A 188 -22.58 12.31 14.47
CA ASP A 188 -22.33 13.25 13.37
C ASP A 188 -21.27 14.33 13.71
N ARG A 189 -21.06 14.64 14.99
CA ARG A 189 -20.06 15.61 15.44
C ARG A 189 -18.65 15.14 15.18
N THR A 190 -18.43 13.81 15.14
CA THR A 190 -17.15 13.22 14.75
C THR A 190 -16.76 13.64 13.32
N VAL A 191 -17.71 13.61 12.39
CA VAL A 191 -17.51 14.04 11.00
C VAL A 191 -17.15 15.53 10.95
N ASP A 192 -17.93 16.38 11.61
CA ASP A 192 -17.73 17.83 11.63
C ASP A 192 -16.34 18.21 12.20
N GLN A 193 -15.91 17.52 13.25
CA GLN A 193 -14.59 17.74 13.85
C GLN A 193 -13.44 17.40 12.89
N HIS A 194 -13.50 16.23 12.25
CA HIS A 194 -12.45 15.83 11.29
C HIS A 194 -12.45 16.72 10.04
N ILE A 195 -13.61 17.15 9.55
CA ILE A 195 -13.69 18.11 8.43
C ILE A 195 -13.07 19.45 8.83
N LYS A 196 -13.30 19.91 10.07
CA LYS A 196 -12.70 21.15 10.57
C LYS A 196 -11.17 21.04 10.62
N MET A 197 -10.65 19.92 11.12
CA MET A 197 -9.20 19.66 11.18
C MET A 197 -8.61 19.58 9.77
N LEU A 198 -9.22 18.79 8.88
CA LEU A 198 -8.80 18.67 7.48
C LEU A 198 -8.75 20.07 6.80
N ARG A 199 -9.78 20.88 6.96
CA ARG A 199 -9.79 22.25 6.42
C ARG A 199 -8.68 23.12 6.99
N SER A 200 -8.34 22.94 8.26
CA SER A 200 -7.21 23.67 8.88
C SER A 200 -5.88 23.27 8.25
N ASN A 201 -5.67 21.97 8.05
CA ASN A 201 -4.43 21.43 7.50
C ASN A 201 -4.26 21.70 5.98
N LEU A 202 -5.35 21.97 5.28
CA LEU A 202 -5.34 22.35 3.86
C LEU A 202 -5.29 23.89 3.62
N LYS A 203 -5.17 24.70 4.67
CA LYS A 203 -5.13 26.17 4.57
C LYS A 203 -3.76 26.76 4.90
N GLN A 204 -2.73 25.96 4.99
CA GLN A 204 -1.38 26.43 5.28
C GLN A 204 -0.79 27.24 4.14
#